data_4edfc41c5151be936c45933822ec7b00
#
_entry.id   4edfc41c5151be936c45933822ec7b00
#
_cell.length_a   1.000
_cell.length_b   1.000
_cell.length_c   1.000
_cell.angle_alpha   90.00
_cell.angle_beta   90.00
_cell.angle_gamma   90.00
#
_symmetry.space_group_name_H-M   'P 1'
#
loop_
_entity.id
_entity.type
_entity.pdbx_description
1 polymer ?
#
loop_
_entity_poly.entity_id
_entity_poly.type
_entity_poly.pdbx_seq_one_letter_code
_entity_poly.pdbx_strand_id
1 'polypeptide(L)'
;MAPPCSLAFIVPTDERGTTWSTFEYARHSAAALNLKPLILFAHTKQPGVLARWIENFDTVASYDLSRTRFSITNASGGARRLDDIVGWLQSRNARGVYIQTHGSPIKGLPGRGEFNIMALPARGIPLLVHAVFSAKHPWPNATFARISAVVPAASSAIPVVPYPVAPAIEGGPDLRASLGIPADATVFCRHGGMPTFNVPFVRTAVARFAERRPDVYFVLLNTPRLDSKTRANVVHLPAIFDEAKKAAFIRSCDAMLHARAEGETFGMAVAEFSVHNKPVLTYARAPAAARHHLDTLGDRALLYHNEAQLVKMLGAFNRTDAAARDWNAYRQYESGEVMRTFARAFGLAELPAECRGAPS
;
A
#
# COMPACT_ATOMS: atom_id res chain seq x y z
N MET A 1 35.40 9.31 -6.20
CA MET A 1 34.43 9.62 -5.11
C MET A 1 33.76 8.32 -4.67
N ALA A 2 33.61 8.12 -3.36
CA ALA A 2 32.85 6.98 -2.86
C ALA A 2 31.39 7.04 -3.37
N PRO A 3 30.74 5.89 -3.66
CA PRO A 3 29.35 5.89 -4.08
C PRO A 3 28.46 6.46 -2.96
N PRO A 4 27.35 7.15 -3.31
CA PRO A 4 26.41 7.66 -2.32
C PRO A 4 25.86 6.49 -1.48
N CYS A 5 25.53 6.77 -0.24
CA CYS A 5 24.86 5.78 0.61
C CYS A 5 23.50 5.40 0.02
N SER A 6 23.16 4.14 0.15
CA SER A 6 21.91 3.62 -0.44
C SER A 6 21.14 2.73 0.53
N LEU A 7 19.87 2.51 0.26
CA LEU A 7 19.00 1.57 0.95
C LEU A 7 18.34 0.67 -0.08
N ALA A 8 18.48 -0.64 0.09
CA ALA A 8 17.88 -1.60 -0.83
C ALA A 8 16.46 -1.97 -0.37
N PHE A 9 15.54 -2.02 -1.31
CA PHE A 9 14.13 -2.37 -1.09
C PHE A 9 13.79 -3.65 -1.84
N ILE A 10 13.38 -4.69 -1.12
CA ILE A 10 12.90 -5.92 -1.74
C ILE A 10 11.41 -5.81 -1.99
N VAL A 11 11.01 -6.01 -3.24
CA VAL A 11 9.62 -6.03 -3.68
C VAL A 11 9.24 -7.47 -4.03
N PRO A 12 8.61 -8.20 -3.09
CA PRO A 12 8.45 -9.66 -3.22
C PRO A 12 7.29 -10.10 -4.10
N THR A 13 6.37 -9.21 -4.43
CA THR A 13 5.11 -9.57 -5.12
C THR A 13 4.70 -8.52 -6.13
N ASP A 14 3.83 -8.93 -7.06
CA ASP A 14 3.09 -8.02 -7.94
C ASP A 14 2.14 -7.10 -7.15
N GLU A 15 1.39 -6.26 -7.84
CA GLU A 15 0.53 -5.21 -7.30
C GLU A 15 -0.30 -5.60 -6.08
N ARG A 16 0.17 -5.13 -4.92
CA ARG A 16 -0.54 -5.20 -3.64
C ARG A 16 -0.29 -3.91 -2.85
N GLY A 17 -1.01 -3.73 -1.76
CA GLY A 17 -0.79 -2.59 -0.85
C GLY A 17 0.66 -2.50 -0.35
N THR A 18 1.32 -3.63 -0.11
CA THR A 18 2.74 -3.71 0.28
C THR A 18 3.67 -3.25 -0.84
N THR A 19 3.36 -3.52 -2.09
CA THR A 19 4.15 -3.05 -3.24
C THR A 19 4.08 -1.54 -3.36
N TRP A 20 2.87 -0.97 -3.22
CA TRP A 20 2.65 0.47 -3.22
C TRP A 20 3.37 1.17 -2.07
N SER A 21 3.23 0.69 -0.86
CA SER A 21 3.89 1.30 0.30
C SER A 21 5.41 1.15 0.25
N THR A 22 5.95 0.06 -0.32
CA THR A 22 7.39 -0.08 -0.56
C THR A 22 7.86 0.94 -1.58
N PHE A 23 7.08 1.20 -2.62
CA PHE A 23 7.37 2.25 -3.60
C PHE A 23 7.44 3.64 -2.94
N GLU A 24 6.48 3.97 -2.08
CA GLU A 24 6.47 5.24 -1.35
C GLU A 24 7.69 5.39 -0.43
N TYR A 25 8.04 4.34 0.33
CA TYR A 25 9.26 4.38 1.15
C TYR A 25 10.52 4.58 0.30
N ALA A 26 10.64 3.87 -0.83
CA ALA A 26 11.77 4.01 -1.74
C ALA A 26 11.82 5.43 -2.35
N ARG A 27 10.70 5.95 -2.81
CA ARG A 27 10.58 7.30 -3.40
C ARG A 27 11.02 8.39 -2.42
N HIS A 28 10.64 8.26 -1.16
CA HIS A 28 10.96 9.25 -0.14
C HIS A 28 12.34 9.06 0.52
N SER A 29 13.01 7.91 0.34
CA SER A 29 14.28 7.65 1.01
C SER A 29 15.40 8.60 0.54
N ALA A 30 15.44 8.96 -0.72
CA ALA A 30 16.43 9.91 -1.24
C ALA A 30 16.24 11.31 -0.65
N ALA A 31 15.01 11.84 -0.73
CA ALA A 31 14.73 13.21 -0.27
C ALA A 31 14.75 13.35 1.25
N ALA A 32 14.22 12.36 2.00
CA ALA A 32 14.08 12.46 3.45
C ALA A 32 15.29 11.94 4.22
N LEU A 33 16.07 11.00 3.66
CA LEU A 33 17.15 10.31 4.37
C LEU A 33 18.50 10.44 3.66
N ASN A 34 18.56 11.08 2.51
CA ASN A 34 19.75 11.11 1.63
C ASN A 34 20.29 9.70 1.29
N LEU A 35 19.40 8.72 1.17
CA LEU A 35 19.73 7.35 0.81
C LEU A 35 19.22 7.04 -0.59
N LYS A 36 20.13 6.74 -1.53
CA LYS A 36 19.75 6.32 -2.87
C LYS A 36 18.98 5.00 -2.81
N PRO A 37 17.75 4.91 -3.33
CA PRO A 37 17.01 3.65 -3.34
C PRO A 37 17.61 2.68 -4.35
N LEU A 38 17.82 1.43 -3.91
CA LEU A 38 18.19 0.31 -4.75
C LEU A 38 17.02 -0.67 -4.76
N ILE A 39 16.47 -1.01 -5.91
CA ILE A 39 15.32 -1.86 -6.00
C ILE A 39 15.70 -3.28 -6.37
N LEU A 40 15.35 -4.23 -5.51
CA LEU A 40 15.41 -5.66 -5.73
C LEU A 40 14.00 -6.17 -6.02
N PHE A 41 13.68 -6.35 -7.30
CA PHE A 41 12.33 -6.69 -7.73
C PHE A 41 12.21 -8.19 -8.00
N ALA A 42 11.25 -8.85 -7.34
CA ALA A 42 10.88 -10.22 -7.68
C ALA A 42 10.30 -10.26 -9.09
N HIS A 43 10.49 -11.36 -9.79
CA HIS A 43 9.90 -11.55 -11.11
C HIS A 43 8.42 -11.23 -11.10
N THR A 44 8.02 -10.25 -11.90
CA THR A 44 6.62 -9.86 -12.05
C THR A 44 6.03 -10.44 -13.32
N LYS A 45 4.79 -10.89 -13.23
CA LYS A 45 3.97 -11.26 -14.39
C LYS A 45 3.25 -10.04 -14.98
N GLN A 46 3.40 -8.87 -14.39
CA GLN A 46 2.72 -7.63 -14.77
C GLN A 46 3.76 -6.60 -15.29
N PRO A 47 4.01 -6.52 -16.60
CA PRO A 47 5.01 -5.63 -17.17
C PRO A 47 4.86 -4.15 -16.79
N GLY A 48 3.62 -3.66 -16.64
CA GLY A 48 3.35 -2.26 -16.24
C GLY A 48 3.82 -1.91 -14.83
N VAL A 49 3.88 -2.89 -13.93
CA VAL A 49 4.42 -2.71 -12.58
C VAL A 49 5.91 -2.45 -12.64
N LEU A 50 6.64 -3.30 -13.37
CA LEU A 50 8.08 -3.16 -13.52
C LEU A 50 8.46 -1.85 -14.21
N ALA A 51 7.71 -1.44 -15.24
CA ALA A 51 7.94 -0.19 -15.96
C ALA A 51 7.93 1.01 -15.00
N ARG A 52 6.93 1.13 -14.12
CA ARG A 52 6.85 2.21 -13.14
C ARG A 52 8.07 2.26 -12.21
N TRP A 53 8.59 1.12 -11.78
CA TRP A 53 9.79 1.08 -10.93
C TRP A 53 11.03 1.54 -11.70
N ILE A 54 11.17 1.12 -12.95
CA ILE A 54 12.27 1.53 -13.83
C ILE A 54 12.22 3.04 -14.11
N GLU A 55 11.04 3.60 -14.33
CA GLU A 55 10.83 5.03 -14.61
C GLU A 55 11.18 5.93 -13.42
N ASN A 56 11.03 5.42 -12.19
CA ASN A 56 11.22 6.22 -10.97
C ASN A 56 12.55 5.99 -10.26
N PHE A 57 13.30 4.93 -10.60
CA PHE A 57 14.55 4.59 -9.90
C PHE A 57 15.67 4.22 -10.87
N ASP A 58 16.87 4.77 -10.65
CA ASP A 58 18.04 4.54 -11.49
C ASP A 58 18.56 3.09 -11.48
N THR A 59 18.26 2.36 -10.42
CA THR A 59 18.79 1.01 -10.21
C THR A 59 17.68 0.07 -9.90
N VAL A 60 17.38 -0.84 -10.83
CA VAL A 60 16.42 -1.93 -10.68
C VAL A 60 17.15 -3.23 -11.00
N ALA A 61 17.11 -4.18 -10.06
CA ALA A 61 17.52 -5.55 -10.29
C ALA A 61 16.30 -6.44 -10.17
N SER A 62 16.07 -7.33 -11.11
CA SER A 62 15.01 -8.32 -11.01
C SER A 62 15.57 -9.66 -10.57
N TYR A 63 14.80 -10.43 -9.81
CA TYR A 63 15.12 -11.80 -9.44
C TYR A 63 13.92 -12.70 -9.69
N ASP A 64 14.20 -13.94 -10.07
CA ASP A 64 13.16 -14.93 -10.38
C ASP A 64 12.94 -15.85 -9.17
N LEU A 65 11.78 -15.72 -8.53
CA LEU A 65 11.35 -16.59 -7.43
C LEU A 65 10.85 -17.96 -7.91
N SER A 66 10.52 -18.12 -9.20
CA SER A 66 9.90 -19.35 -9.72
C SER A 66 10.90 -20.48 -9.90
N ARG A 67 12.19 -20.19 -9.94
CA ARG A 67 13.27 -21.13 -10.18
C ARG A 67 14.19 -21.22 -8.98
N THR A 68 13.81 -21.59 -7.81
CA THR A 68 14.71 -21.91 -6.68
C THR A 68 16.08 -21.19 -6.64
N ARG A 69 16.31 -20.21 -7.51
CA ARG A 69 17.52 -19.42 -7.71
C ARG A 69 17.15 -17.94 -7.65
N PHE A 70 17.60 -17.28 -6.64
CA PHE A 70 17.65 -15.83 -6.63
C PHE A 70 18.64 -15.41 -7.73
N SER A 71 18.15 -14.98 -8.85
CA SER A 71 18.99 -14.37 -9.86
C SER A 71 18.70 -12.89 -9.93
N ILE A 72 19.65 -12.07 -9.50
CA ILE A 72 19.69 -10.70 -9.94
C ILE A 72 20.12 -10.74 -11.40
N THR A 73 19.20 -10.52 -12.31
CA THR A 73 19.55 -10.21 -13.69
C THR A 73 19.88 -8.73 -13.77
N ASN A 74 21.15 -8.41 -14.07
CA ASN A 74 21.47 -7.10 -14.60
C ASN A 74 20.88 -6.99 -16.03
N ALA A 75 20.93 -5.81 -16.63
CA ALA A 75 20.45 -5.57 -18.01
C ALA A 75 21.05 -6.54 -19.06
N SER A 76 22.06 -7.34 -18.69
CA SER A 76 22.75 -8.32 -19.54
C SER A 76 22.37 -9.80 -19.24
N GLY A 77 21.42 -10.07 -18.35
CA GLY A 77 20.78 -11.40 -18.29
C GLY A 77 21.50 -12.49 -17.46
N GLY A 78 22.48 -12.18 -16.62
CA GLY A 78 23.21 -13.17 -15.81
C GLY A 78 22.61 -13.43 -14.43
N ALA A 79 22.45 -14.71 -14.04
CA ALA A 79 22.02 -15.14 -12.71
C ALA A 79 23.17 -15.03 -11.69
N ARG A 80 22.88 -14.57 -10.44
CA ARG A 80 23.90 -14.33 -9.42
C ARG A 80 23.58 -15.02 -8.09
N ARG A 81 24.63 -15.46 -7.37
CA ARG A 81 24.58 -16.09 -6.04
C ARG A 81 24.44 -15.05 -4.92
N LEU A 82 24.21 -15.50 -3.68
CA LEU A 82 24.17 -14.64 -2.48
C LEU A 82 25.40 -13.71 -2.39
N ASP A 83 26.59 -14.25 -2.62
CA ASP A 83 27.83 -13.48 -2.56
C ASP A 83 27.87 -12.35 -3.60
N ASP A 84 27.33 -12.59 -4.79
CA ASP A 84 27.21 -11.58 -5.83
C ASP A 84 26.23 -10.46 -5.43
N ILE A 85 25.14 -10.80 -4.72
CA ILE A 85 24.17 -9.84 -4.22
C ILE A 85 24.81 -9.00 -3.10
N VAL A 86 25.52 -9.66 -2.19
CA VAL A 86 26.26 -8.99 -1.11
C VAL A 86 27.29 -8.03 -1.71
N GLY A 87 28.11 -8.50 -2.66
CA GLY A 87 29.10 -7.68 -3.36
C GLY A 87 28.43 -6.50 -4.11
N TRP A 88 27.28 -6.73 -4.75
CA TRP A 88 26.51 -5.67 -5.42
C TRP A 88 25.99 -4.63 -4.44
N LEU A 89 25.46 -5.03 -3.28
CA LEU A 89 24.99 -4.13 -2.24
C LEU A 89 26.16 -3.32 -1.63
N GLN A 90 27.27 -4.00 -1.32
CA GLN A 90 28.47 -3.36 -0.77
C GLN A 90 29.08 -2.35 -1.74
N SER A 91 29.19 -2.70 -3.03
CA SER A 91 29.72 -1.79 -4.06
C SER A 91 28.89 -0.51 -4.25
N ARG A 92 27.63 -0.52 -3.75
CA ARG A 92 26.72 0.63 -3.76
C ARG A 92 26.53 1.27 -2.40
N ASN A 93 27.40 0.93 -1.45
CA ASN A 93 27.34 1.47 -0.10
C ASN A 93 25.96 1.31 0.56
N ALA A 94 25.36 0.12 0.39
CA ALA A 94 24.03 -0.17 0.95
C ALA A 94 24.07 -0.24 2.47
N ARG A 95 23.27 0.56 3.14
CA ARG A 95 23.18 0.67 4.60
C ARG A 95 22.18 -0.32 5.21
N GLY A 96 21.47 -1.05 4.37
CA GLY A 96 20.55 -2.10 4.76
C GLY A 96 19.72 -2.59 3.60
N VAL A 97 18.96 -3.65 3.88
CA VAL A 97 17.96 -4.23 2.98
C VAL A 97 16.62 -4.21 3.68
N TYR A 98 15.69 -3.47 3.15
CA TYR A 98 14.32 -3.36 3.66
C TYR A 98 13.38 -4.31 2.96
N ILE A 99 12.49 -4.95 3.74
CA ILE A 99 11.44 -5.82 3.21
C ILE A 99 10.14 -5.69 4.03
N GLN A 100 9.02 -5.63 3.34
CA GLN A 100 7.70 -5.84 3.95
C GLN A 100 7.29 -7.30 3.83
N THR A 101 6.84 -7.88 4.95
CA THR A 101 6.43 -9.29 5.00
C THR A 101 5.17 -9.46 5.84
N HIS A 102 4.60 -10.66 5.79
CA HIS A 102 3.56 -11.05 6.75
C HIS A 102 4.01 -10.83 8.21
N GLY A 103 5.32 -10.97 8.48
CA GLY A 103 5.97 -10.80 9.77
C GLY A 103 6.44 -12.10 10.43
N SER A 104 5.90 -13.25 10.04
CA SER A 104 6.46 -14.54 10.45
C SER A 104 7.76 -14.81 9.70
N PRO A 105 8.73 -15.54 10.31
CA PRO A 105 9.90 -15.99 9.59
C PRO A 105 9.48 -16.71 8.32
N ILE A 106 10.06 -16.30 7.19
CA ILE A 106 9.82 -16.99 5.92
C ILE A 106 10.49 -18.35 6.04
N LYS A 107 9.73 -19.39 6.34
CA LYS A 107 10.19 -20.79 6.28
C LYS A 107 10.52 -21.11 4.83
N GLY A 108 11.79 -20.94 4.47
CA GLY A 108 12.25 -21.09 3.12
C GLY A 108 11.54 -20.05 2.21
N LEU A 109 12.17 -18.92 1.94
CA LEU A 109 11.98 -18.35 0.62
C LEU A 109 12.13 -19.51 -0.34
N PRO A 110 11.20 -19.71 -1.31
CA PRO A 110 11.36 -20.80 -2.26
C PRO A 110 12.70 -20.63 -2.94
N GLY A 111 13.62 -21.52 -2.64
CA GLY A 111 15.03 -21.37 -2.97
C GLY A 111 15.84 -22.07 -1.91
N ARG A 112 15.68 -23.40 -1.82
CA ARG A 112 16.63 -24.22 -1.07
C ARG A 112 18.02 -23.95 -1.67
N GLY A 113 18.81 -23.14 -1.00
CA GLY A 113 20.25 -23.17 -1.09
C GLY A 113 21.00 -21.96 -1.63
N GLU A 114 20.42 -20.97 -2.33
CA GLU A 114 21.24 -19.95 -2.98
C GLU A 114 21.05 -18.50 -2.50
N PHE A 115 19.89 -18.07 -2.03
CA PHE A 115 19.71 -16.78 -1.39
C PHE A 115 18.73 -16.85 -0.22
N ASN A 116 19.28 -16.78 0.98
CA ASN A 116 18.51 -16.58 2.19
C ASN A 116 18.75 -15.15 2.67
N ILE A 117 17.76 -14.26 2.53
CA ILE A 117 17.87 -12.87 3.02
C ILE A 117 18.18 -12.81 4.51
N MET A 118 17.80 -13.83 5.28
CA MET A 118 18.15 -13.95 6.69
C MET A 118 19.66 -14.16 6.93
N ALA A 119 20.44 -14.46 5.90
CA ALA A 119 21.89 -14.55 5.98
C ALA A 119 22.59 -13.19 5.77
N LEU A 120 21.88 -12.15 5.35
CA LEU A 120 22.43 -10.81 5.12
C LEU A 120 23.09 -10.18 6.37
N PRO A 121 22.50 -10.28 7.57
CA PRO A 121 23.14 -9.73 8.78
C PRO A 121 24.48 -10.40 9.08
N ALA A 122 24.65 -11.70 8.86
CA ALA A 122 25.91 -12.41 9.02
C ALA A 122 26.99 -11.99 7.99
N ARG A 123 26.58 -11.29 6.93
CA ARG A 123 27.47 -10.71 5.90
C ARG A 123 27.65 -9.20 6.08
N GLY A 124 27.28 -8.66 7.25
CA GLY A 124 27.43 -7.23 7.58
C GLY A 124 26.42 -6.31 6.90
N ILE A 125 25.32 -6.84 6.37
CA ILE A 125 24.24 -6.06 5.75
C ILE A 125 23.00 -6.11 6.65
N PRO A 126 22.62 -4.98 7.29
CA PRO A 126 21.43 -4.91 8.12
C PRO A 126 20.15 -5.34 7.37
N LEU A 127 19.33 -6.19 8.00
CA LEU A 127 18.03 -6.58 7.48
C LEU A 127 16.93 -5.85 8.27
N LEU A 128 16.12 -5.06 7.55
CA LEU A 128 15.07 -4.21 8.08
C LEU A 128 13.72 -4.80 7.70
N VAL A 129 13.02 -5.39 8.68
CA VAL A 129 11.78 -6.14 8.45
C VAL A 129 10.57 -5.36 8.93
N HIS A 130 9.64 -5.13 8.03
CA HIS A 130 8.41 -4.43 8.31
C HIS A 130 7.22 -5.42 8.31
N ALA A 131 6.70 -5.71 9.50
CA ALA A 131 5.63 -6.67 9.70
C ALA A 131 4.26 -6.06 9.39
N VAL A 132 3.53 -6.69 8.45
CA VAL A 132 2.22 -6.20 7.99
C VAL A 132 1.06 -6.78 8.80
N PHE A 133 1.17 -8.03 9.26
CA PHE A 133 0.08 -8.73 9.95
C PHE A 133 0.46 -9.26 11.33
N SER A 134 1.74 -9.55 11.58
CA SER A 134 2.20 -10.07 12.86
C SER A 134 3.68 -9.78 13.08
N ALA A 135 4.04 -9.28 14.25
CA ALA A 135 5.40 -9.13 14.75
C ALA A 135 5.64 -9.98 16.00
N LYS A 136 4.88 -11.09 16.16
CA LYS A 136 5.01 -12.00 17.30
C LYS A 136 6.28 -12.85 17.28
N HIS A 137 6.83 -13.06 16.11
CA HIS A 137 8.01 -13.90 15.90
C HIS A 137 9.07 -13.13 15.09
N PRO A 138 9.76 -12.16 15.71
CA PRO A 138 10.79 -11.39 15.00
C PRO A 138 11.92 -12.29 14.52
N TRP A 139 12.47 -11.98 13.36
CA TRP A 139 13.56 -12.75 12.76
C TRP A 139 14.86 -12.49 13.53
N PRO A 140 15.68 -13.51 13.76
CA PRO A 140 16.98 -13.32 14.40
C PRO A 140 17.86 -12.34 13.62
N ASN A 141 18.55 -11.47 14.35
CA ASN A 141 19.50 -10.49 13.80
C ASN A 141 18.90 -9.50 12.78
N ALA A 142 17.56 -9.32 12.75
CA ALA A 142 16.89 -8.31 11.95
C ALA A 142 16.31 -7.21 12.83
N THR A 143 16.30 -5.99 12.32
CA THR A 143 15.56 -4.88 12.93
C THR A 143 14.11 -4.94 12.51
N PHE A 144 13.19 -4.94 13.47
CA PHE A 144 11.75 -5.09 13.23
C PHE A 144 10.98 -3.80 13.49
N ALA A 145 10.01 -3.53 12.62
CA ALA A 145 8.92 -2.59 12.87
C ALA A 145 7.58 -3.24 12.47
N ARG A 146 6.47 -2.66 12.90
CA ARG A 146 5.11 -3.04 12.51
C ARG A 146 4.37 -1.85 11.94
N ILE A 147 3.47 -2.08 10.97
CA ILE A 147 2.82 -0.98 10.24
C ILE A 147 1.78 -0.21 11.04
N SER A 148 1.26 -0.78 12.12
CA SER A 148 0.28 -0.11 12.99
C SER A 148 0.26 -0.73 14.39
N ALA A 149 -0.32 -0.02 15.34
CA ALA A 149 -0.45 -0.48 16.72
C ALA A 149 -1.33 -1.72 16.87
N VAL A 150 -2.27 -1.96 15.94
CA VAL A 150 -3.16 -3.14 15.98
C VAL A 150 -2.45 -4.43 15.52
N VAL A 151 -1.32 -4.33 14.81
CA VAL A 151 -0.52 -5.51 14.42
C VAL A 151 0.07 -6.13 15.67
N PRO A 152 -0.25 -7.40 15.99
CA PRO A 152 0.24 -8.07 17.18
C PRO A 152 1.78 -8.18 17.17
N ALA A 153 2.43 -7.92 18.31
CA ALA A 153 3.87 -7.97 18.44
C ALA A 153 4.30 -8.80 19.67
N ALA A 154 5.51 -9.33 19.64
CA ALA A 154 6.11 -10.05 20.76
C ALA A 154 6.43 -9.12 21.94
N SER A 155 6.68 -7.85 21.66
CA SER A 155 6.99 -6.83 22.65
C SER A 155 6.46 -5.47 22.20
N SER A 156 6.06 -4.62 23.16
CA SER A 156 5.72 -3.21 22.90
C SER A 156 6.91 -2.39 22.41
N ALA A 157 8.14 -2.87 22.64
CA ALA A 157 9.36 -2.23 22.13
C ALA A 157 9.51 -2.30 20.60
N ILE A 158 8.78 -3.19 19.91
CA ILE A 158 8.76 -3.21 18.45
C ILE A 158 8.03 -1.96 17.94
N PRO A 159 8.75 -1.01 17.28
CA PRO A 159 8.18 0.27 16.92
C PRO A 159 7.09 0.15 15.86
N VAL A 160 6.19 1.14 15.86
CA VAL A 160 5.20 1.33 14.81
C VAL A 160 5.75 2.31 13.78
N VAL A 161 5.76 1.89 12.51
CA VAL A 161 6.10 2.73 11.36
C VAL A 161 4.93 2.65 10.39
N PRO A 162 4.04 3.65 10.34
CA PRO A 162 2.89 3.62 9.45
C PRO A 162 3.32 3.80 7.99
N TYR A 163 2.45 3.41 7.05
CA TYR A 163 2.71 3.70 5.65
C TYR A 163 2.68 5.20 5.36
N PRO A 164 3.60 5.71 4.55
CA PRO A 164 3.49 7.08 4.03
C PRO A 164 2.27 7.16 3.11
N VAL A 165 1.44 8.16 3.33
CA VAL A 165 0.26 8.44 2.53
C VAL A 165 0.56 9.66 1.68
N ALA A 166 0.54 9.47 0.35
CA ALA A 166 0.73 10.57 -0.57
C ALA A 166 -0.40 11.62 -0.40
N PRO A 167 -0.10 12.90 -0.51
CA PRO A 167 -1.13 13.94 -0.48
C PRO A 167 -2.12 13.78 -1.63
N ALA A 168 -3.30 14.40 -1.49
CA ALA A 168 -4.25 14.45 -2.57
C ALA A 168 -3.64 15.11 -3.81
N ILE A 169 -3.85 14.50 -4.98
CA ILE A 169 -3.47 15.10 -6.25
C ILE A 169 -4.66 15.93 -6.73
N GLU A 170 -4.45 17.24 -6.77
CA GLU A 170 -5.46 18.20 -7.23
C GLU A 170 -5.45 18.33 -8.77
N GLY A 171 -6.57 18.77 -9.34
CA GLY A 171 -6.71 18.98 -10.79
C GLY A 171 -6.84 17.71 -11.60
N GLY A 172 -6.93 17.86 -12.93
CA GLY A 172 -7.09 16.76 -13.88
C GLY A 172 -8.56 16.40 -14.18
N PRO A 173 -8.80 15.44 -15.10
CA PRO A 173 -10.12 15.17 -15.63
C PRO A 173 -11.09 14.61 -14.59
N ASP A 174 -12.36 14.99 -14.71
CA ASP A 174 -13.47 14.29 -14.06
C ASP A 174 -13.84 13.06 -14.92
N LEU A 175 -13.79 11.88 -14.31
CA LEU A 175 -14.14 10.65 -15.03
C LEU A 175 -15.66 10.48 -15.20
N ARG A 176 -16.51 11.26 -14.54
CA ARG A 176 -17.97 11.12 -14.62
C ARG A 176 -18.45 11.20 -16.07
N ALA A 177 -18.03 12.26 -16.78
CA ALA A 177 -18.44 12.44 -18.17
C ALA A 177 -17.98 11.28 -19.06
N SER A 178 -16.76 10.81 -18.91
CA SER A 178 -16.21 9.68 -19.69
C SER A 178 -16.88 8.34 -19.40
N LEU A 179 -17.50 8.21 -18.21
CA LEU A 179 -18.24 7.02 -17.77
C LEU A 179 -19.75 7.16 -18.01
N GLY A 180 -20.22 8.24 -18.61
CA GLY A 180 -21.65 8.51 -18.84
C GLY A 180 -22.44 8.76 -17.54
N ILE A 181 -21.78 9.23 -16.49
CA ILE A 181 -22.39 9.51 -15.19
C ILE A 181 -22.91 10.95 -15.17
N PRO A 182 -24.20 11.19 -14.91
CA PRO A 182 -24.75 12.53 -14.79
C PRO A 182 -24.02 13.36 -13.70
N ALA A 183 -23.87 14.65 -13.95
CA ALA A 183 -23.14 15.55 -13.03
C ALA A 183 -23.81 15.68 -11.65
N ASP A 184 -25.13 15.53 -11.60
CA ASP A 184 -25.95 15.56 -10.38
C ASP A 184 -26.07 14.21 -9.68
N ALA A 185 -25.64 13.10 -10.31
CA ALA A 185 -25.69 11.78 -9.71
C ALA A 185 -24.84 11.66 -8.45
N THR A 186 -25.30 10.91 -7.47
CA THR A 186 -24.48 10.47 -6.33
C THR A 186 -23.63 9.28 -6.74
N VAL A 187 -22.32 9.32 -6.46
CA VAL A 187 -21.37 8.31 -6.89
C VAL A 187 -20.63 7.69 -5.71
N PHE A 188 -20.93 6.42 -5.42
CA PHE A 188 -20.18 5.62 -4.47
C PHE A 188 -19.10 4.82 -5.20
N CYS A 189 -17.89 4.92 -4.72
CA CYS A 189 -16.76 4.24 -5.34
C CYS A 189 -16.10 3.23 -4.40
N ARG A 190 -15.41 2.28 -5.01
CA ARG A 190 -14.56 1.34 -4.30
C ARG A 190 -13.31 1.03 -5.09
N HIS A 191 -12.15 1.02 -4.42
CA HIS A 191 -10.96 0.33 -4.91
C HIS A 191 -10.27 -0.48 -3.80
N GLY A 192 -9.35 -1.35 -4.20
CA GLY A 192 -8.59 -2.20 -3.29
C GLY A 192 -8.27 -3.55 -3.91
N GLY A 193 -7.71 -4.48 -3.14
CA GLY A 193 -7.45 -5.84 -3.60
C GLY A 193 -8.74 -6.53 -4.09
N MET A 194 -8.68 -7.26 -5.20
CA MET A 194 -9.85 -7.87 -5.83
C MET A 194 -10.73 -8.67 -4.84
N PRO A 195 -10.20 -9.52 -3.94
CA PRO A 195 -11.02 -10.34 -3.04
C PRO A 195 -11.55 -9.58 -1.81
N THR A 196 -11.24 -8.28 -1.65
CA THR A 196 -11.50 -7.56 -0.39
C THR A 196 -12.83 -6.78 -0.36
N PHE A 197 -13.74 -7.03 -1.31
CA PHE A 197 -15.12 -6.56 -1.26
C PHE A 197 -16.02 -7.74 -0.90
N ASN A 198 -15.91 -8.22 0.34
CA ASN A 198 -16.34 -9.55 0.74
C ASN A 198 -17.25 -9.61 1.98
N VAL A 199 -17.73 -8.49 2.48
CA VAL A 199 -18.82 -8.51 3.47
C VAL A 199 -20.07 -9.10 2.81
N PRO A 200 -20.62 -10.22 3.32
CA PRO A 200 -21.53 -11.08 2.55
C PRO A 200 -22.76 -10.37 1.98
N PHE A 201 -23.40 -9.50 2.76
CA PHE A 201 -24.64 -8.82 2.34
C PHE A 201 -24.38 -7.62 1.41
N VAL A 202 -23.16 -7.03 1.40
CA VAL A 202 -22.93 -5.75 0.72
C VAL A 202 -23.11 -5.84 -0.78
N ARG A 203 -22.61 -6.89 -1.42
CA ARG A 203 -22.76 -7.06 -2.89
C ARG A 203 -24.22 -7.13 -3.30
N THR A 204 -25.03 -7.90 -2.56
CA THR A 204 -26.46 -8.03 -2.81
C THR A 204 -27.21 -6.73 -2.54
N ALA A 205 -26.87 -6.05 -1.43
CA ALA A 205 -27.46 -4.76 -1.07
C ALA A 205 -27.21 -3.70 -2.15
N VAL A 206 -25.96 -3.57 -2.63
CA VAL A 206 -25.58 -2.64 -3.71
C VAL A 206 -26.33 -2.97 -5.00
N ALA A 207 -26.40 -4.25 -5.40
CA ALA A 207 -27.08 -4.67 -6.61
C ALA A 207 -28.57 -4.31 -6.57
N ARG A 208 -29.26 -4.62 -5.47
CA ARG A 208 -30.68 -4.31 -5.26
C ARG A 208 -30.94 -2.81 -5.12
N PHE A 209 -30.02 -2.07 -4.48
CA PHE A 209 -30.15 -0.64 -4.32
C PHE A 209 -30.00 0.07 -5.67
N ALA A 210 -29.02 -0.31 -6.49
CA ALA A 210 -28.83 0.23 -7.82
C ALA A 210 -30.05 0.06 -8.74
N GLU A 211 -30.76 -1.08 -8.65
CA GLU A 211 -32.01 -1.31 -9.40
C GLU A 211 -33.14 -0.35 -9.01
N ARG A 212 -33.18 0.07 -7.74
CA ARG A 212 -34.24 0.96 -7.22
C ARG A 212 -33.91 2.44 -7.32
N ARG A 213 -32.62 2.78 -7.46
CA ARG A 213 -32.11 4.15 -7.47
C ARG A 213 -31.17 4.35 -8.67
N PRO A 214 -31.74 4.55 -9.86
CA PRO A 214 -30.95 4.75 -11.08
C PRO A 214 -30.16 6.08 -11.08
N ASP A 215 -30.50 7.01 -10.20
CA ASP A 215 -29.78 8.26 -9.95
C ASP A 215 -28.52 8.10 -9.07
N VAL A 216 -28.29 6.92 -8.50
CA VAL A 216 -27.12 6.60 -7.68
C VAL A 216 -26.22 5.63 -8.43
N TYR A 217 -24.98 5.99 -8.60
CA TYR A 217 -23.97 5.22 -9.32
C TYR A 217 -22.98 4.55 -8.39
N PHE A 218 -22.51 3.37 -8.81
CA PHE A 218 -21.45 2.62 -8.14
C PHE A 218 -20.31 2.39 -9.13
N VAL A 219 -19.12 2.92 -8.84
CA VAL A 219 -17.91 2.72 -9.67
C VAL A 219 -16.93 1.84 -8.90
N LEU A 220 -16.81 0.59 -9.33
CA LEU A 220 -16.13 -0.48 -8.63
C LEU A 220 -14.82 -0.85 -9.34
N LEU A 221 -13.73 -0.27 -8.86
CA LEU A 221 -12.40 -0.49 -9.40
C LEU A 221 -11.80 -1.79 -8.83
N ASN A 222 -11.22 -2.64 -9.69
CA ASN A 222 -10.58 -3.91 -9.30
C ASN A 222 -11.47 -4.75 -8.36
N THR A 223 -12.73 -4.89 -8.74
CA THR A 223 -13.76 -5.57 -7.93
C THR A 223 -14.48 -6.60 -8.79
N PRO A 224 -14.69 -7.83 -8.29
CA PRO A 224 -15.50 -8.80 -9.00
C PRO A 224 -16.91 -8.27 -9.27
N ARG A 225 -17.53 -8.69 -10.37
CA ARG A 225 -18.91 -8.32 -10.67
C ARG A 225 -19.81 -8.66 -9.48
N LEU A 226 -20.77 -7.78 -9.18
CA LEU A 226 -21.72 -7.98 -8.07
C LEU A 226 -22.52 -9.28 -8.26
N ASP A 227 -23.02 -9.47 -9.48
CA ASP A 227 -23.76 -10.66 -9.96
C ASP A 227 -23.63 -10.75 -11.48
N SER A 228 -24.45 -11.60 -12.13
CA SER A 228 -24.47 -11.76 -13.59
C SER A 228 -25.21 -10.66 -14.34
N LYS A 229 -25.98 -9.79 -13.64
CA LYS A 229 -26.77 -8.75 -14.28
C LYS A 229 -25.89 -7.52 -14.63
N THR A 230 -26.21 -6.88 -15.74
CA THR A 230 -25.66 -5.58 -16.12
C THR A 230 -26.62 -4.48 -15.69
N ARG A 231 -26.08 -3.40 -15.09
CA ARG A 231 -26.85 -2.22 -14.69
C ARG A 231 -26.11 -0.98 -15.18
N ALA A 232 -26.84 -0.02 -15.75
CA ALA A 232 -26.26 1.19 -16.31
C ALA A 232 -25.52 2.03 -15.25
N ASN A 233 -25.99 1.98 -14.00
CA ASN A 233 -25.43 2.72 -12.87
C ASN A 233 -24.47 1.89 -12.00
N VAL A 234 -23.97 0.74 -12.49
CA VAL A 234 -22.93 -0.06 -11.82
C VAL A 234 -21.78 -0.28 -12.82
N VAL A 235 -20.72 0.48 -12.66
CA VAL A 235 -19.57 0.48 -13.55
C VAL A 235 -18.42 -0.30 -12.90
N HIS A 236 -17.91 -1.31 -13.60
CA HIS A 236 -16.73 -2.06 -13.19
C HIS A 236 -15.51 -1.62 -13.99
N LEU A 237 -14.45 -1.16 -13.32
CA LEU A 237 -13.21 -0.74 -13.93
C LEU A 237 -12.07 -1.72 -13.58
N PRO A 238 -11.10 -1.92 -14.48
CA PRO A 238 -9.88 -2.65 -14.16
C PRO A 238 -9.04 -1.91 -13.11
N ALA A 239 -8.02 -2.56 -12.57
CA ALA A 239 -7.07 -1.91 -11.66
C ALA A 239 -6.38 -0.71 -12.34
N ILE A 240 -6.23 0.39 -11.62
CA ILE A 240 -5.51 1.59 -12.05
C ILE A 240 -4.20 1.66 -11.25
N PHE A 241 -3.07 1.68 -11.98
CA PHE A 241 -1.72 1.76 -11.41
C PHE A 241 -1.11 3.16 -11.51
N ASP A 242 -1.60 3.98 -12.41
CA ASP A 242 -1.22 5.38 -12.57
C ASP A 242 -1.82 6.22 -11.44
N GLU A 243 -0.97 6.98 -10.73
CA GLU A 243 -1.38 7.78 -9.57
C GLU A 243 -2.34 8.91 -9.94
N ALA A 244 -2.09 9.60 -11.05
CA ALA A 244 -2.94 10.69 -11.51
C ALA A 244 -4.32 10.20 -11.94
N LYS A 245 -4.38 9.06 -12.65
CA LYS A 245 -5.64 8.41 -13.03
C LYS A 245 -6.41 7.89 -11.81
N LYS A 246 -5.70 7.34 -10.80
CA LYS A 246 -6.31 6.90 -9.56
C LYS A 246 -6.87 8.08 -8.76
N ALA A 247 -6.14 9.18 -8.68
CA ALA A 247 -6.62 10.41 -8.06
C ALA A 247 -7.85 10.98 -8.81
N ALA A 248 -7.85 10.98 -10.14
CA ALA A 248 -9.01 11.37 -10.95
C ALA A 248 -10.22 10.47 -10.65
N PHE A 249 -10.02 9.16 -10.52
CA PHE A 249 -11.06 8.22 -10.09
C PHE A 249 -11.61 8.60 -8.70
N ILE A 250 -10.75 8.83 -7.70
CA ILE A 250 -11.19 9.19 -6.34
C ILE A 250 -11.92 10.54 -6.33
N ARG A 251 -11.45 11.53 -7.07
CA ARG A 251 -12.14 12.83 -7.16
C ARG A 251 -13.53 12.73 -7.76
N SER A 252 -13.73 11.83 -8.72
CA SER A 252 -15.03 11.60 -9.36
C SER A 252 -16.07 10.96 -8.42
N CYS A 253 -15.66 10.51 -7.24
CA CYS A 253 -16.50 9.88 -6.24
C CYS A 253 -17.04 10.90 -5.22
N ASP A 254 -18.25 10.65 -4.71
CA ASP A 254 -18.78 11.41 -3.55
C ASP A 254 -18.38 10.73 -2.23
N ALA A 255 -18.30 9.40 -2.21
CA ALA A 255 -17.88 8.64 -1.05
C ALA A 255 -17.26 7.28 -1.42
N MET A 256 -16.43 6.75 -0.53
CA MET A 256 -15.95 5.38 -0.60
C MET A 256 -16.98 4.41 0.00
N LEU A 257 -17.21 3.28 -0.67
CA LEU A 257 -17.86 2.12 -0.09
C LEU A 257 -16.80 1.05 0.22
N HIS A 258 -16.43 0.92 1.49
CA HIS A 258 -15.48 -0.07 1.99
C HIS A 258 -16.20 -1.25 2.65
N ALA A 259 -15.90 -2.48 2.20
CA ALA A 259 -16.62 -3.69 2.61
C ALA A 259 -15.70 -4.90 2.77
N ARG A 260 -14.65 -4.75 3.57
CA ARG A 260 -13.72 -5.83 3.86
C ARG A 260 -14.04 -6.47 5.21
N ALA A 261 -14.40 -7.76 5.21
CA ALA A 261 -14.78 -8.49 6.41
C ALA A 261 -13.60 -8.70 7.38
N GLU A 262 -12.39 -8.89 6.85
CA GLU A 262 -11.17 -9.06 7.64
C GLU A 262 -10.65 -7.74 8.24
N GLY A 263 -11.22 -6.59 7.88
CA GLY A 263 -10.71 -5.28 8.27
C GLY A 263 -9.36 -4.93 7.65
N GLU A 264 -8.69 -3.91 8.17
CA GLU A 264 -7.43 -3.40 7.65
C GLU A 264 -6.38 -3.23 8.74
N THR A 265 -5.18 -3.74 8.49
CA THR A 265 -4.02 -3.51 9.37
C THR A 265 -3.45 -2.09 9.23
N PHE A 266 -3.71 -1.42 8.09
CA PHE A 266 -3.50 0.02 7.86
C PHE A 266 -4.66 0.61 7.06
N GLY A 267 -4.96 0.06 5.85
CA GLY A 267 -6.05 0.51 4.99
C GLY A 267 -5.63 1.59 4.00
N MET A 268 -4.65 1.29 3.13
CA MET A 268 -4.17 2.24 2.11
C MET A 268 -5.29 2.80 1.24
N ALA A 269 -6.22 1.95 0.77
CA ALA A 269 -7.35 2.43 -0.03
C ALA A 269 -8.24 3.42 0.74
N VAL A 270 -8.48 3.16 2.03
CA VAL A 270 -9.21 4.08 2.92
C VAL A 270 -8.43 5.38 3.10
N ALA A 271 -7.11 5.30 3.28
CA ALA A 271 -6.24 6.46 3.42
C ALA A 271 -6.29 7.35 2.17
N GLU A 272 -6.23 6.76 0.98
CA GLU A 272 -6.28 7.48 -0.29
C GLU A 272 -7.61 8.25 -0.47
N PHE A 273 -8.75 7.66 -0.10
CA PHE A 273 -10.02 8.39 -0.10
C PHE A 273 -10.05 9.49 0.96
N SER A 274 -9.54 9.21 2.16
CA SER A 274 -9.53 10.14 3.28
C SER A 274 -8.70 11.39 2.98
N VAL A 275 -7.49 11.26 2.41
CA VAL A 275 -6.66 12.42 2.06
C VAL A 275 -7.26 13.26 0.92
N HIS A 276 -8.09 12.66 0.05
CA HIS A 276 -8.89 13.38 -0.95
C HIS A 276 -10.20 13.96 -0.36
N ASN A 277 -10.30 14.01 0.95
CA ASN A 277 -11.48 14.53 1.68
C ASN A 277 -12.79 13.81 1.32
N LYS A 278 -12.75 12.51 1.05
CA LYS A 278 -13.94 11.71 0.74
C LYS A 278 -14.40 10.92 1.96
N PRO A 279 -15.68 10.99 2.34
CA PRO A 279 -16.22 10.16 3.40
C PRO A 279 -16.11 8.68 3.05
N VAL A 280 -15.93 7.84 4.09
CA VAL A 280 -15.79 6.39 3.95
C VAL A 280 -16.93 5.69 4.67
N LEU A 281 -17.82 5.06 3.88
CA LEU A 281 -18.81 4.11 4.40
C LEU A 281 -18.09 2.79 4.63
N THR A 282 -17.96 2.34 5.88
CA THR A 282 -17.20 1.14 6.22
C THR A 282 -17.94 0.21 7.15
N TYR A 283 -17.69 -1.10 7.00
CA TYR A 283 -18.24 -2.12 7.88
C TYR A 283 -17.65 -1.98 9.30
N ALA A 284 -18.52 -1.86 10.29
CA ALA A 284 -18.13 -1.55 11.66
C ALA A 284 -17.44 -2.72 12.39
N ARG A 285 -17.55 -3.95 11.86
CA ARG A 285 -16.95 -5.13 12.48
C ARG A 285 -15.61 -5.43 11.82
N ALA A 286 -14.55 -5.41 12.62
CA ALA A 286 -13.22 -5.83 12.22
C ALA A 286 -12.54 -6.54 13.40
N PRO A 287 -11.70 -7.56 13.14
CA PRO A 287 -10.87 -8.16 14.19
C PRO A 287 -9.97 -7.12 14.86
N ALA A 288 -9.65 -7.29 16.15
CA ALA A 288 -8.79 -6.36 16.88
C ALA A 288 -7.44 -6.12 16.20
N ALA A 289 -6.88 -7.16 15.55
CA ALA A 289 -5.61 -7.08 14.83
C ALA A 289 -5.70 -6.43 13.43
N ALA A 290 -6.89 -6.00 13.00
CA ALA A 290 -7.13 -5.43 11.67
C ALA A 290 -8.20 -4.33 11.69
N ARG A 291 -8.24 -3.53 12.74
CA ARG A 291 -9.19 -2.43 12.89
C ARG A 291 -8.58 -1.04 12.73
N HIS A 292 -7.35 -0.94 12.26
CA HIS A 292 -6.62 0.32 12.20
C HIS A 292 -7.38 1.42 11.44
N HIS A 293 -8.04 1.08 10.33
CA HIS A 293 -8.85 2.04 9.57
C HIS A 293 -10.03 2.59 10.40
N LEU A 294 -10.66 1.77 11.25
CA LEU A 294 -11.74 2.22 12.14
C LEU A 294 -11.20 3.17 13.21
N ASP A 295 -10.07 2.80 13.83
CA ASP A 295 -9.44 3.59 14.87
C ASP A 295 -8.92 4.94 14.32
N THR A 296 -8.42 4.96 13.08
CA THR A 296 -7.94 6.18 12.43
C THR A 296 -9.06 7.09 11.96
N LEU A 297 -10.10 6.52 11.34
CA LEU A 297 -11.26 7.30 10.90
C LEU A 297 -12.03 7.91 12.08
N GLY A 298 -12.16 7.17 13.18
CA GLY A 298 -12.86 7.62 14.38
C GLY A 298 -14.28 8.12 14.07
N ASP A 299 -14.59 9.33 14.47
CA ASP A 299 -15.88 10.02 14.24
C ASP A 299 -16.13 10.45 12.78
N ARG A 300 -15.09 10.36 11.93
CA ARG A 300 -15.21 10.56 10.48
C ARG A 300 -15.64 9.30 9.73
N ALA A 301 -15.74 8.14 10.39
CA ALA A 301 -16.26 6.92 9.78
C ALA A 301 -17.77 6.96 9.64
N LEU A 302 -18.29 6.60 8.47
CA LEU A 302 -19.71 6.31 8.28
C LEU A 302 -19.92 4.80 8.45
N LEU A 303 -20.27 4.39 9.69
CA LEU A 303 -20.29 2.98 10.09
C LEU A 303 -21.63 2.30 9.77
N TYR A 304 -21.58 1.15 9.09
CA TYR A 304 -22.73 0.26 8.95
C TYR A 304 -22.45 -1.12 9.55
N HIS A 305 -23.45 -1.73 10.19
CA HIS A 305 -23.36 -3.03 10.87
C HIS A 305 -24.10 -4.14 10.14
N ASN A 306 -25.05 -3.78 9.28
CA ASN A 306 -25.92 -4.71 8.55
C ASN A 306 -26.46 -4.08 7.25
N GLU A 307 -27.19 -4.90 6.47
CA GLU A 307 -27.77 -4.49 5.19
C GLU A 307 -28.74 -3.30 5.33
N ALA A 308 -29.62 -3.33 6.32
CA ALA A 308 -30.62 -2.28 6.51
C ALA A 308 -29.96 -0.91 6.78
N GLN A 309 -28.93 -0.87 7.63
CA GLN A 309 -28.17 0.35 7.88
C GLN A 309 -27.43 0.84 6.63
N LEU A 310 -26.77 -0.06 5.90
CA LEU A 310 -26.09 0.30 4.65
C LEU A 310 -27.07 0.93 3.67
N VAL A 311 -28.21 0.26 3.42
CA VAL A 311 -29.24 0.75 2.48
C VAL A 311 -29.79 2.11 2.92
N LYS A 312 -30.06 2.29 4.23
CA LYS A 312 -30.48 3.58 4.79
C LYS A 312 -29.43 4.67 4.54
N MET A 313 -28.14 4.39 4.77
CA MET A 313 -27.06 5.35 4.58
C MET A 313 -26.87 5.71 3.11
N LEU A 314 -26.92 4.73 2.19
CA LEU A 314 -26.86 4.98 0.75
C LEU A 314 -28.03 5.88 0.28
N GLY A 315 -29.24 5.63 0.82
CA GLY A 315 -30.43 6.39 0.46
C GLY A 315 -30.51 7.80 1.04
N ALA A 316 -29.93 8.01 2.21
CA ALA A 316 -29.88 9.29 2.91
C ALA A 316 -28.63 10.11 2.63
N PHE A 317 -27.69 9.62 1.84
CA PHE A 317 -26.43 10.29 1.57
C PHE A 317 -26.67 11.60 0.80
N ASN A 318 -26.20 12.71 1.38
CA ASN A 318 -26.27 14.01 0.75
C ASN A 318 -24.83 14.44 0.37
N ARG A 319 -24.56 14.55 -0.92
CA ARG A 319 -23.24 14.90 -1.45
C ARG A 319 -22.80 16.32 -1.11
N THR A 320 -23.77 17.25 -1.00
CA THR A 320 -23.49 18.65 -0.64
C THR A 320 -23.04 18.75 0.82
N ASP A 321 -23.78 18.12 1.72
CA ASP A 321 -23.42 18.11 3.16
C ASP A 321 -22.09 17.37 3.37
N ALA A 322 -21.86 16.28 2.62
CA ALA A 322 -20.61 15.55 2.66
C ALA A 322 -19.42 16.41 2.20
N ALA A 323 -19.58 17.18 1.12
CA ALA A 323 -18.51 18.03 0.61
C ALA A 323 -18.14 19.18 1.58
N ALA A 324 -19.05 19.60 2.45
CA ALA A 324 -18.85 20.68 3.43
C ALA A 324 -18.05 20.24 4.68
N ARG A 325 -17.76 18.94 4.86
CA ARG A 325 -17.10 18.40 6.06
C ARG A 325 -15.66 18.02 5.81
N ASP A 326 -14.85 18.01 6.89
CA ASP A 326 -13.49 17.48 6.89
C ASP A 326 -13.50 15.97 7.16
N TRP A 327 -13.15 15.18 6.13
CA TRP A 327 -13.05 13.72 6.19
C TRP A 327 -11.61 13.23 6.23
N ASN A 328 -10.61 14.13 6.17
CA ASN A 328 -9.20 13.73 6.15
C ASN A 328 -8.71 13.32 7.56
N ALA A 329 -8.90 12.05 7.89
CA ALA A 329 -8.39 11.42 9.11
C ALA A 329 -6.96 10.89 8.98
N TYR A 330 -6.42 10.78 7.74
CA TYR A 330 -5.10 10.20 7.48
C TYR A 330 -3.99 11.23 7.29
N ARG A 331 -4.24 12.53 7.50
CA ARG A 331 -3.24 13.61 7.35
C ARG A 331 -1.99 13.44 8.22
N GLN A 332 -2.10 12.74 9.33
CA GLN A 332 -0.99 12.44 10.25
C GLN A 332 0.04 11.48 9.65
N TYR A 333 -0.27 10.80 8.56
CA TYR A 333 0.61 9.84 7.87
C TYR A 333 1.31 10.46 6.66
N GLU A 334 1.49 11.77 6.69
CA GLU A 334 2.27 12.51 5.70
C GLU A 334 3.70 11.97 5.63
N SER A 335 4.25 11.92 4.41
CA SER A 335 5.49 11.21 4.10
C SER A 335 6.70 11.68 4.92
N GLY A 336 6.85 12.98 5.18
CA GLY A 336 7.98 13.51 5.94
C GLY A 336 8.03 12.99 7.37
N GLU A 337 6.89 12.99 8.08
CA GLU A 337 6.81 12.49 9.46
C GLU A 337 7.02 10.98 9.52
N VAL A 338 6.40 10.27 8.57
CA VAL A 338 6.57 8.82 8.46
C VAL A 338 8.01 8.44 8.21
N MET A 339 8.73 9.15 7.32
CA MET A 339 10.13 8.87 7.02
C MET A 339 11.06 9.17 8.20
N ARG A 340 10.78 10.19 9.01
CA ARG A 340 11.50 10.43 10.29
C ARG A 340 11.31 9.24 11.25
N THR A 341 10.10 8.74 11.36
CA THR A 341 9.77 7.57 12.19
C THR A 341 10.44 6.30 11.64
N PHE A 342 10.43 6.12 10.33
CA PHE A 342 11.11 5.04 9.63
C PHE A 342 12.63 5.04 9.92
N ALA A 343 13.27 6.20 9.79
CA ALA A 343 14.70 6.34 10.06
C ALA A 343 15.06 5.95 11.49
N ARG A 344 14.31 6.44 12.47
CA ARG A 344 14.53 6.09 13.89
C ARG A 344 14.32 4.60 14.15
N ALA A 345 13.23 4.05 13.67
CA ALA A 345 12.86 2.65 13.93
C ALA A 345 13.88 1.65 13.34
N PHE A 346 14.46 1.99 12.21
CA PHE A 346 15.41 1.13 11.50
C PHE A 346 16.87 1.51 11.69
N GLY A 347 17.20 2.42 12.63
CA GLY A 347 18.57 2.82 12.93
C GLY A 347 19.27 3.60 11.80
N LEU A 348 18.49 4.25 10.94
CA LEU A 348 19.00 5.03 9.80
C LEU A 348 19.17 6.52 10.12
N ALA A 349 18.74 6.97 11.29
CA ALA A 349 18.87 8.36 11.72
C ALA A 349 20.32 8.76 12.07
N GLU A 350 21.14 7.80 12.48
CA GLU A 350 22.51 7.98 12.93
C GLU A 350 23.53 7.44 11.92
N LEU A 351 23.25 7.61 10.63
CA LEU A 351 24.18 7.20 9.59
C LEU A 351 25.48 8.01 9.63
N PRO A 352 26.62 7.41 9.19
CA PRO A 352 27.90 8.10 9.10
C PRO A 352 27.82 9.44 8.36
N ALA A 353 28.70 10.38 8.68
CA ALA A 353 28.71 11.72 8.08
C ALA A 353 28.72 11.70 6.54
N GLU A 354 29.39 10.73 5.95
CA GLU A 354 29.44 10.49 4.50
C GLU A 354 28.08 10.20 3.85
N CYS A 355 27.10 9.74 4.65
CA CYS A 355 25.72 9.48 4.19
C CYS A 355 24.79 10.67 4.46
N ARG A 356 25.20 11.62 5.27
CA ARG A 356 24.44 12.84 5.54
C ARG A 356 24.75 13.82 4.42
N GLY A 357 23.75 14.27 3.70
CA GLY A 357 23.93 15.37 2.74
C GLY A 357 24.51 16.61 3.44
N ALA A 358 25.15 17.49 2.69
CA ALA A 358 25.49 18.79 3.23
C ALA A 358 24.22 19.43 3.81
N PRO A 359 24.28 20.05 5.00
CA PRO A 359 23.12 20.76 5.55
C PRO A 359 22.70 21.81 4.53
N SER A 360 21.42 21.69 4.09
CA SER A 360 20.76 22.64 3.18
C SER A 360 20.55 23.98 3.85
#